data_a1cd14ccf016a059d0c6bb1f9dabd766
#
_entry.id   a1cd14ccf016a059d0c6bb1f9dabd766
#
_cell.length_a   1.000
_cell.length_b   1.000
_cell.length_c   1.000
_cell.angle_alpha   90.00
_cell.angle_beta   90.00
_cell.angle_gamma   90.00
#
_symmetry.space_group_name_H-M   'P 1'
#
loop_
_entity.id
_entity.type
_entity.pdbx_description
1 polymer ?
#
loop_
_entity_poly.entity_id
_entity_poly.type
_entity_poly.pdbx_seq_one_letter_code
_entity_poly.pdbx_strand_id
1 'polypeptide(L)'
;MSELETMRRSALAGFHGGSSAVSLTTAPNAARASLRAYPDAVAALSSALGVSLPTKPKASATGSGITALWLGPEEWLLIGPEGTDFVALAAKANVFHAAVDISHRNIAIMVSGPGAKVAVNSACPHDLTEASFPVGACSRTVFGKMEIVLYRESADTYRVECWRSFADYCFGMLCEGAADAAL
;
A
#
# COMPACT_ATOMS: atom_id res chain seq x y z
N MET A 1 -11.34 -20.71 16.81
CA MET A 1 -11.65 -19.61 15.84
C MET A 1 -12.95 -18.98 16.29
N SER A 2 -12.98 -17.69 16.58
CA SER A 2 -14.20 -17.01 17.00
C SER A 2 -15.17 -16.87 15.83
N GLU A 3 -16.49 -16.89 16.08
CA GLU A 3 -17.52 -16.67 15.04
C GLU A 3 -17.30 -15.38 14.21
N LEU A 4 -16.63 -14.41 14.78
CA LEU A 4 -16.29 -13.13 14.10
C LEU A 4 -15.24 -13.27 12.99
N GLU A 5 -14.34 -14.26 13.05
CA GLU A 5 -13.37 -14.51 11.96
C GLU A 5 -14.03 -15.10 10.71
N THR A 6 -15.09 -15.86 10.89
CA THR A 6 -15.81 -16.50 9.77
C THR A 6 -16.60 -15.49 8.92
N MET A 7 -16.88 -14.30 9.42
CA MET A 7 -17.64 -13.25 8.73
C MET A 7 -16.77 -12.25 7.95
N ARG A 8 -15.43 -12.31 8.07
CA ARG A 8 -14.51 -11.42 7.37
C ARG A 8 -14.29 -11.92 5.94
N ARG A 9 -15.08 -11.45 4.99
CA ARG A 9 -14.79 -11.61 3.56
C ARG A 9 -13.93 -10.45 3.08
N SER A 10 -12.86 -10.75 2.32
CA SER A 10 -12.16 -9.73 1.54
C SER A 10 -13.17 -9.05 0.60
N ALA A 11 -13.06 -7.73 0.43
CA ALA A 11 -13.90 -7.00 -0.50
C ALA A 11 -13.78 -7.52 -1.94
N LEU A 12 -12.62 -8.10 -2.29
CA LEU A 12 -12.33 -8.67 -3.61
C LEU A 12 -12.24 -10.21 -3.57
N ALA A 13 -12.94 -10.87 -2.64
CA ALA A 13 -12.97 -12.33 -2.57
C ALA A 13 -13.57 -12.91 -3.86
N GLY A 14 -12.78 -13.72 -4.60
CA GLY A 14 -13.19 -14.32 -5.87
C GLY A 14 -12.99 -13.41 -7.09
N PHE A 15 -12.43 -12.22 -6.93
CA PHE A 15 -12.04 -11.38 -8.06
C PHE A 15 -10.75 -11.91 -8.69
N HIS A 16 -10.79 -12.12 -9.98
CA HIS A 16 -9.66 -12.49 -10.83
C HIS A 16 -9.68 -11.59 -12.06
N GLY A 17 -8.52 -11.09 -12.44
CA GLY A 17 -8.40 -10.20 -13.58
C GLY A 17 -6.99 -10.17 -14.14
N GLY A 18 -6.85 -9.42 -15.21
CA GLY A 18 -5.58 -9.26 -15.90
C GLY A 18 -5.71 -9.55 -17.39
N SER A 19 -4.55 -9.74 -18.03
CA SER A 19 -4.41 -10.04 -19.45
C SER A 19 -3.18 -10.93 -19.67
N SER A 20 -2.78 -11.14 -20.91
CA SER A 20 -1.50 -11.82 -21.24
C SER A 20 -0.26 -11.07 -20.72
N ALA A 21 -0.38 -9.75 -20.50
CA ALA A 21 0.72 -8.88 -20.07
C ALA A 21 0.66 -8.48 -18.58
N VAL A 22 -0.49 -8.66 -17.91
CA VAL A 22 -0.73 -8.18 -16.55
C VAL A 22 -1.51 -9.20 -15.74
N SER A 23 -1.04 -9.52 -14.55
CA SER A 23 -1.76 -10.29 -13.52
C SER A 23 -2.30 -9.34 -12.46
N LEU A 24 -3.59 -9.44 -12.15
CA LEU A 24 -4.26 -8.72 -11.08
C LEU A 24 -4.68 -9.70 -10.00
N THR A 25 -4.16 -9.51 -8.79
CA THR A 25 -4.49 -10.36 -7.64
C THR A 25 -4.74 -9.50 -6.40
N THR A 26 -5.61 -9.98 -5.53
CA THR A 26 -5.77 -9.35 -4.21
C THR A 26 -4.56 -9.71 -3.34
N ALA A 27 -3.93 -8.70 -2.74
CA ALA A 27 -2.87 -8.96 -1.77
C ALA A 27 -3.43 -9.72 -0.55
N PRO A 28 -2.61 -10.55 0.12
CA PRO A 28 -2.98 -11.16 1.39
C PRO A 28 -3.43 -10.13 2.42
N ASN A 29 -4.24 -10.57 3.37
CA ASN A 29 -4.59 -9.74 4.52
C ASN A 29 -3.31 -9.25 5.20
N ALA A 30 -3.35 -8.01 5.65
CA ALA A 30 -2.23 -7.36 6.31
C ALA A 30 -2.74 -6.39 7.37
N ALA A 31 -1.99 -6.23 8.44
CA ALA A 31 -2.17 -5.12 9.35
C ALA A 31 -1.70 -3.82 8.69
N ARG A 32 -2.43 -2.74 8.91
CA ARG A 32 -2.11 -1.41 8.38
C ARG A 32 -2.35 -0.35 9.43
N ALA A 33 -1.43 0.61 9.50
CA ALA A 33 -1.64 1.80 10.33
C ALA A 33 -1.28 3.07 9.58
N SER A 34 -2.06 4.11 9.81
CA SER A 34 -1.66 5.48 9.52
C SER A 34 -0.89 6.00 10.72
N LEU A 35 0.38 6.36 10.51
CA LEU A 35 1.26 6.91 11.53
C LEU A 35 1.54 8.37 11.21
N ARG A 36 1.38 9.23 12.22
CA ARG A 36 1.79 10.63 12.16
C ARG A 36 2.69 10.99 13.33
N ALA A 37 3.76 11.71 13.04
CA ALA A 37 4.70 12.15 14.06
C ALA A 37 5.56 13.32 13.56
N TYR A 38 6.03 14.12 14.47
CA TYR A 38 7.02 15.17 14.16
C TYR A 38 8.41 14.58 13.90
N PRO A 39 9.30 15.33 13.22
CA PRO A 39 10.63 14.83 12.84
C PRO A 39 11.50 14.35 14.02
N ASP A 40 11.37 14.95 15.19
CA ASP A 40 12.11 14.57 16.42
C ASP A 40 11.70 13.21 16.99
N ALA A 41 10.47 12.75 16.69
CA ALA A 41 9.95 11.44 17.11
C ALA A 41 10.39 10.27 16.20
N VAL A 42 10.88 10.55 14.99
CA VAL A 42 11.13 9.54 13.94
C VAL A 42 12.11 8.47 14.41
N ALA A 43 13.20 8.84 15.08
CA ALA A 43 14.22 7.87 15.52
C ALA A 43 13.67 6.89 16.58
N ALA A 44 12.93 7.39 17.57
CA ALA A 44 12.33 6.58 18.62
C ALA A 44 11.25 5.65 18.06
N LEU A 45 10.40 6.15 17.17
CA LEU A 45 9.36 5.36 16.50
C LEU A 45 9.96 4.28 15.59
N SER A 46 11.02 4.60 14.84
CA SER A 46 11.74 3.62 14.01
C SER A 46 12.28 2.47 14.85
N SER A 47 12.86 2.78 16.00
CA SER A 47 13.36 1.76 16.94
C SER A 47 12.23 0.90 17.50
N ALA A 48 11.13 1.51 17.93
CA ALA A 48 9.99 0.81 18.51
C ALA A 48 9.26 -0.10 17.50
N LEU A 49 9.18 0.34 16.25
CA LEU A 49 8.54 -0.40 15.15
C LEU A 49 9.46 -1.45 14.51
N GLY A 50 10.78 -1.36 14.71
CA GLY A 50 11.76 -2.25 14.06
C GLY A 50 11.92 -1.99 12.55
N VAL A 51 11.54 -0.82 12.06
CA VAL A 51 11.71 -0.37 10.68
C VAL A 51 12.09 1.10 10.64
N SER A 52 13.07 1.46 9.82
CA SER A 52 13.45 2.87 9.63
C SER A 52 12.31 3.63 8.93
N LEU A 53 11.75 4.64 9.59
CA LEU A 53 10.75 5.51 8.96
C LEU A 53 11.45 6.40 7.92
N PRO A 54 11.09 6.30 6.62
CA PRO A 54 11.73 7.11 5.60
C PRO A 54 11.37 8.59 5.76
N THR A 55 12.35 9.47 5.52
CA THR A 55 12.19 10.93 5.66
C THR A 55 12.26 11.68 4.32
N LYS A 56 12.50 10.96 3.22
CA LYS A 56 12.55 11.54 1.88
C LYS A 56 11.25 11.26 1.11
N PRO A 57 10.79 12.21 0.29
CA PRO A 57 9.64 11.97 -0.59
C PRO A 57 9.78 10.71 -1.42
N LYS A 58 8.68 10.00 -1.59
CA LYS A 58 8.55 8.73 -2.32
C LYS A 58 9.35 7.55 -1.76
N ALA A 59 10.07 7.69 -0.66
CA ALA A 59 10.87 6.61 -0.11
C ALA A 59 10.03 5.60 0.67
N SER A 60 10.42 4.35 0.62
CA SER A 60 9.95 3.28 1.49
C SER A 60 11.11 2.63 2.24
N ALA A 61 10.80 1.90 3.28
CA ALA A 61 11.75 1.04 3.99
C ALA A 61 11.04 -0.21 4.49
N THR A 62 11.79 -1.32 4.55
CA THR A 62 11.29 -2.58 5.09
C THR A 62 12.24 -3.09 6.16
N GLY A 63 11.69 -3.52 7.29
CA GLY A 63 12.43 -4.08 8.42
C GLY A 63 11.48 -4.90 9.31
N SER A 64 11.98 -5.98 9.89
CA SER A 64 11.21 -6.86 10.79
C SER A 64 9.84 -7.32 10.23
N GLY A 65 9.75 -7.48 8.90
CA GLY A 65 8.48 -7.84 8.24
C GLY A 65 7.49 -6.68 8.08
N ILE A 66 7.87 -5.47 8.46
CA ILE A 66 7.06 -4.25 8.34
C ILE A 66 7.60 -3.40 7.20
N THR A 67 6.71 -2.88 6.37
CA THR A 67 7.02 -1.88 5.34
C THR A 67 6.44 -0.53 5.74
N ALA A 68 7.27 0.50 5.73
CA ALA A 68 6.89 1.88 5.99
C ALA A 68 6.96 2.67 4.67
N LEU A 69 5.85 3.25 4.26
CA LEU A 69 5.72 4.07 3.06
C LEU A 69 5.59 5.53 3.45
N TRP A 70 6.47 6.39 2.94
CA TRP A 70 6.40 7.84 3.16
C TRP A 70 5.22 8.44 2.41
N LEU A 71 4.31 9.09 3.09
CA LEU A 71 3.15 9.76 2.49
C LEU A 71 3.19 11.28 2.62
N GLY A 72 4.06 11.78 3.48
CA GLY A 72 4.24 13.20 3.75
C GLY A 72 5.35 13.43 4.79
N PRO A 73 5.74 14.68 5.05
CA PRO A 73 6.82 15.01 5.99
C PRO A 73 6.63 14.43 7.39
N GLU A 74 5.38 14.22 7.79
CA GLU A 74 4.98 13.76 9.13
C GLU A 74 3.99 12.59 9.05
N GLU A 75 3.95 11.87 7.91
CA GLU A 75 2.95 10.82 7.70
C GLU A 75 3.52 9.60 6.97
N TRP A 76 3.19 8.42 7.49
CA TRP A 76 3.54 7.12 6.93
C TRP A 76 2.35 6.16 6.91
N LEU A 77 2.30 5.31 5.89
CA LEU A 77 1.52 4.08 5.90
C LEU A 77 2.43 2.94 6.33
N LEU A 78 2.06 2.27 7.42
CA LEU A 78 2.72 1.05 7.88
C LEU A 78 1.92 -0.15 7.39
N ILE A 79 2.62 -1.17 6.86
CA ILE A 79 2.04 -2.44 6.41
C ILE A 79 2.86 -3.56 7.03
N GLY A 80 2.21 -4.54 7.63
CA GLY A 80 2.87 -5.67 8.27
C GLY A 80 2.02 -6.93 8.29
N PRO A 81 2.53 -8.03 8.87
CA PRO A 81 1.78 -9.27 9.00
C PRO A 81 0.41 -9.05 9.65
N GLU A 82 -0.59 -9.83 9.23
CA GLU A 82 -1.92 -9.79 9.85
C GLU A 82 -1.81 -10.01 11.36
N GLY A 83 -2.56 -9.21 12.12
CA GLY A 83 -2.52 -9.25 13.58
C GLY A 83 -1.43 -8.40 14.24
N THR A 84 -0.58 -7.71 13.47
CA THR A 84 0.39 -6.75 14.03
C THR A 84 -0.35 -5.57 14.68
N ASP A 85 -0.11 -5.34 15.97
CA ASP A 85 -0.65 -4.18 16.69
C ASP A 85 0.34 -3.01 16.60
N PHE A 86 0.22 -2.24 15.52
CA PHE A 86 1.05 -1.05 15.30
C PHE A 86 0.85 0.05 16.36
N VAL A 87 -0.36 0.15 16.92
CA VAL A 87 -0.67 1.15 17.96
C VAL A 87 0.12 0.83 19.22
N ALA A 88 0.08 -0.44 19.67
CA ALA A 88 0.85 -0.89 20.82
C ALA A 88 2.37 -0.84 20.58
N LEU A 89 2.84 -1.13 19.35
CA LEU A 89 4.25 -1.02 19.00
C LEU A 89 4.72 0.43 19.04
N ALA A 90 4.01 1.35 18.40
CA ALA A 90 4.35 2.77 18.38
C ALA A 90 4.33 3.40 19.78
N ALA A 91 3.40 2.99 20.64
CA ALA A 91 3.30 3.48 22.02
C ALA A 91 4.58 3.21 22.84
N LYS A 92 5.35 2.17 22.52
CA LYS A 92 6.63 1.86 23.18
C LYS A 92 7.70 2.93 22.97
N ALA A 93 7.58 3.75 21.94
CA ALA A 93 8.50 4.84 21.66
C ALA A 93 8.42 5.95 22.73
N ASN A 94 7.31 6.05 23.45
CA ASN A 94 7.06 7.05 24.49
C ASN A 94 7.33 8.50 24.02
N VAL A 95 6.96 8.82 22.79
CA VAL A 95 7.04 10.14 22.16
C VAL A 95 5.68 10.57 21.64
N PHE A 96 5.49 11.85 21.37
CA PHE A 96 4.24 12.35 20.81
C PHE A 96 4.07 11.84 19.36
N HIS A 97 2.98 11.14 19.12
CA HIS A 97 2.61 10.61 17.82
C HIS A 97 1.11 10.28 17.76
N ALA A 98 0.62 9.99 16.56
CA ALA A 98 -0.69 9.39 16.35
C ALA A 98 -0.53 8.14 15.49
N ALA A 99 -0.97 6.99 15.99
CA ALA A 99 -1.04 5.74 15.24
C ALA A 99 -2.49 5.26 15.22
N VAL A 100 -3.05 5.05 14.03
CA VAL A 100 -4.43 4.63 13.84
C VAL A 100 -4.47 3.35 13.03
N ASP A 101 -5.08 2.29 13.58
CA ASP A 101 -5.33 1.06 12.82
C ASP A 101 -6.32 1.32 11.68
N ILE A 102 -5.87 1.02 10.47
CA ILE A 102 -6.66 1.13 9.24
C ILE A 102 -6.72 -0.19 8.48
N SER A 103 -6.42 -1.31 9.13
CA SER A 103 -6.40 -2.64 8.52
C SER A 103 -7.72 -3.02 7.87
N HIS A 104 -8.84 -2.61 8.47
CA HIS A 104 -10.18 -2.85 7.92
C HIS A 104 -10.61 -1.87 6.83
N ARG A 105 -10.02 -0.67 6.84
CA ARG A 105 -10.36 0.39 5.89
C ARG A 105 -9.75 0.14 4.53
N ASN A 106 -8.52 -0.39 4.51
CA ASN A 106 -7.73 -0.53 3.29
C ASN A 106 -7.64 -1.98 2.82
N ILE A 107 -7.54 -2.14 1.52
CA ILE A 107 -7.15 -3.35 0.83
C ILE A 107 -6.04 -3.04 -0.15
N ALA A 108 -5.38 -4.08 -0.68
CA ALA A 108 -4.40 -3.90 -1.75
C ALA A 108 -4.67 -4.84 -2.91
N ILE A 109 -4.43 -4.32 -4.11
CA ILE A 109 -4.39 -5.07 -5.37
C ILE A 109 -2.95 -5.08 -5.84
N MET A 110 -2.45 -6.29 -6.15
CA MET A 110 -1.15 -6.49 -6.78
C MET A 110 -1.33 -6.46 -8.29
N VAL A 111 -0.55 -5.62 -8.95
CA VAL A 111 -0.50 -5.47 -10.40
C VAL A 111 0.88 -5.90 -10.84
N SER A 112 0.99 -7.05 -11.50
CA SER A 112 2.27 -7.67 -11.83
C SER A 112 2.36 -8.05 -13.30
N GLY A 113 3.55 -7.99 -13.88
CA GLY A 113 3.85 -8.38 -15.25
C GLY A 113 4.40 -7.23 -16.08
N PRO A 114 4.86 -7.51 -17.33
CA PRO A 114 5.51 -6.54 -18.18
C PRO A 114 4.63 -5.33 -18.53
N GLY A 115 3.31 -5.51 -18.56
CA GLY A 115 2.33 -4.45 -18.79
C GLY A 115 1.88 -3.69 -17.54
N ALA A 116 2.35 -4.07 -16.33
CA ALA A 116 1.86 -3.51 -15.07
C ALA A 116 1.95 -1.99 -15.00
N LYS A 117 3.06 -1.41 -15.47
CA LYS A 117 3.24 0.05 -15.56
C LYS A 117 2.16 0.70 -16.44
N VAL A 118 1.87 0.14 -17.60
CA VAL A 118 0.86 0.66 -18.54
C VAL A 118 -0.52 0.58 -17.89
N ALA A 119 -0.87 -0.56 -17.30
CA ALA A 119 -2.14 -0.76 -16.61
C ALA A 119 -2.35 0.24 -15.47
N VAL A 120 -1.32 0.54 -14.68
CA VAL A 120 -1.41 1.56 -13.61
C VAL A 120 -1.50 2.96 -14.22
N ASN A 121 -0.71 3.29 -15.26
CA ASN A 121 -0.75 4.60 -15.89
C ASN A 121 -2.05 4.91 -16.67
N SER A 122 -2.90 3.91 -16.93
CA SER A 122 -4.20 4.15 -17.58
C SER A 122 -5.08 5.14 -16.80
N ALA A 123 -4.93 5.18 -15.47
CA ALA A 123 -5.73 6.04 -14.61
C ALA A 123 -4.93 6.76 -13.49
N CYS A 124 -3.62 6.51 -13.39
CA CYS A 124 -2.72 7.17 -12.46
C CYS A 124 -1.90 8.26 -13.18
N PRO A 125 -1.91 9.52 -12.71
CA PRO A 125 -1.22 10.62 -13.37
C PRO A 125 0.29 10.67 -13.10
N HIS A 126 0.83 9.76 -12.26
CA HIS A 126 2.26 9.73 -11.99
C HIS A 126 3.06 9.27 -13.21
N ASP A 127 4.23 9.89 -13.40
CA ASP A 127 5.28 9.32 -14.24
C ASP A 127 5.90 8.10 -13.51
N LEU A 128 5.64 6.91 -14.06
CA LEU A 128 6.12 5.63 -13.53
C LEU A 128 7.40 5.13 -14.21
N THR A 129 8.15 6.02 -14.88
CA THR A 129 9.49 5.69 -15.38
C THR A 129 10.44 5.37 -14.22
N GLU A 130 11.50 4.60 -14.50
CA GLU A 130 12.50 4.24 -13.48
C GLU A 130 13.15 5.47 -12.83
N ALA A 131 13.34 6.54 -13.60
CA ALA A 131 13.91 7.79 -13.10
C ALA A 131 12.99 8.51 -12.11
N SER A 132 11.66 8.50 -12.35
CA SER A 132 10.68 9.26 -11.57
C SER A 132 10.03 8.44 -10.44
N PHE A 133 9.93 7.12 -10.63
CA PHE A 133 9.30 6.19 -9.71
C PHE A 133 10.07 4.85 -9.68
N PRO A 134 11.30 4.84 -9.13
CA PRO A 134 12.14 3.63 -9.06
C PRO A 134 11.52 2.55 -8.17
N VAL A 135 12.09 1.34 -8.22
CA VAL A 135 11.75 0.28 -7.27
C VAL A 135 11.91 0.78 -5.83
N GLY A 136 10.95 0.51 -4.97
CA GLY A 136 10.86 1.04 -3.62
C GLY A 136 10.17 2.42 -3.53
N ALA A 137 9.83 3.06 -4.64
CA ALA A 137 9.08 4.31 -4.59
C ALA A 137 7.63 4.09 -4.18
N CYS A 138 7.10 5.03 -3.40
CA CYS A 138 5.70 5.07 -3.01
C CYS A 138 5.15 6.49 -3.09
N SER A 139 3.84 6.62 -3.27
CA SER A 139 3.17 7.91 -3.28
C SER A 139 1.69 7.76 -2.97
N ARG A 140 1.15 8.69 -2.19
CA ARG A 140 -0.29 8.94 -2.17
C ARG A 140 -0.64 9.71 -3.44
N THR A 141 -1.60 9.21 -4.20
CA THR A 141 -2.01 9.80 -5.47
C THR A 141 -3.47 9.45 -5.78
N VAL A 142 -3.92 9.78 -6.98
CA VAL A 142 -5.24 9.39 -7.46
C VAL A 142 -5.14 8.28 -8.49
N PHE A 143 -6.18 7.46 -8.55
CA PHE A 143 -6.42 6.48 -9.61
C PHE A 143 -7.85 6.66 -10.09
N GLY A 144 -8.02 7.20 -11.28
CA GLY A 144 -9.31 7.68 -11.72
C GLY A 144 -9.84 8.77 -10.77
N LYS A 145 -10.95 8.48 -10.07
CA LYS A 145 -11.63 9.43 -9.17
C LYS A 145 -11.41 9.13 -7.67
N MET A 146 -10.51 8.21 -7.34
CA MET A 146 -10.26 7.83 -5.94
C MET A 146 -8.80 8.06 -5.54
N GLU A 147 -8.58 8.24 -4.22
CA GLU A 147 -7.25 8.25 -3.62
C GLU A 147 -6.72 6.82 -3.47
N ILE A 148 -5.46 6.64 -3.81
CA ILE A 148 -4.69 5.41 -3.57
C ILE A 148 -3.35 5.72 -2.93
N VAL A 149 -2.73 4.70 -2.35
CA VAL A 149 -1.29 4.68 -2.12
C VAL A 149 -0.68 3.68 -3.09
N LEU A 150 0.15 4.18 -3.99
CA LEU A 150 0.88 3.37 -4.96
C LEU A 150 2.27 3.07 -4.40
N TYR A 151 2.68 1.80 -4.48
CA TYR A 151 4.02 1.35 -4.09
C TYR A 151 4.59 0.42 -5.16
N ARG A 152 5.79 0.71 -5.64
CA ARG A 152 6.50 -0.14 -6.61
C ARG A 152 7.37 -1.14 -5.86
N GLU A 153 6.89 -2.37 -5.74
CA GLU A 153 7.59 -3.44 -4.99
C GLU A 153 8.77 -4.03 -5.77
N SER A 154 8.64 -4.11 -7.09
CA SER A 154 9.70 -4.61 -7.98
C SER A 154 9.67 -3.92 -9.34
N ALA A 155 10.53 -4.33 -10.26
CA ALA A 155 10.57 -3.76 -11.62
C ALA A 155 9.19 -3.78 -12.30
N ASP A 156 8.47 -4.90 -12.17
CA ASP A 156 7.21 -5.15 -12.85
C ASP A 156 6.05 -5.43 -11.87
N THR A 157 6.16 -4.99 -10.61
CA THR A 157 5.11 -5.22 -9.61
C THR A 157 4.80 -3.94 -8.86
N TYR A 158 3.53 -3.57 -8.90
CA TYR A 158 2.97 -2.45 -8.15
C TYR A 158 1.93 -2.95 -7.16
N ARG A 159 1.96 -2.38 -5.96
CA ARG A 159 0.93 -2.54 -4.95
C ARG A 159 0.06 -1.30 -4.93
N VAL A 160 -1.24 -1.48 -5.16
CA VAL A 160 -2.24 -0.42 -5.15
C VAL A 160 -3.08 -0.58 -3.89
N GLU A 161 -2.81 0.24 -2.89
CA GLU A 161 -3.62 0.32 -1.66
C GLU A 161 -4.78 1.29 -1.88
N CYS A 162 -6.00 0.85 -1.64
CA CYS A 162 -7.19 1.68 -1.73
C CYS A 162 -8.14 1.44 -0.56
N TRP A 163 -9.10 2.31 -0.40
CA TRP A 163 -10.16 2.10 0.57
C TRP A 163 -11.05 0.96 0.13
N ARG A 164 -11.44 0.13 1.07
CA ARG A 164 -12.30 -1.04 0.84
C ARG A 164 -13.60 -0.70 0.10
N SER A 165 -14.18 0.48 0.36
CA SER A 165 -15.40 0.95 -0.31
C SER A 165 -15.21 1.24 -1.80
N PHE A 166 -13.97 1.42 -2.27
CA PHE A 166 -13.64 1.66 -3.67
C PHE A 166 -12.98 0.46 -4.33
N ALA A 167 -12.93 -0.69 -3.65
CA ALA A 167 -12.20 -1.87 -4.12
C ALA A 167 -12.67 -2.35 -5.49
N ASP A 168 -13.99 -2.48 -5.69
CA ASP A 168 -14.59 -2.94 -6.95
C ASP A 168 -14.31 -1.97 -8.09
N TYR A 169 -14.43 -0.68 -7.83
CA TYR A 169 -14.11 0.37 -8.81
C TYR A 169 -12.63 0.35 -9.19
N CYS A 170 -11.74 0.23 -8.18
CA CYS A 170 -10.30 0.14 -8.41
C CYS A 170 -9.95 -1.06 -9.26
N PHE A 171 -10.48 -2.22 -8.89
CA PHE A 171 -10.21 -3.48 -9.59
C PHE A 171 -10.73 -3.44 -11.02
N GLY A 172 -11.94 -2.92 -11.25
CA GLY A 172 -12.53 -2.76 -12.58
C GLY A 172 -11.66 -1.90 -13.50
N MET A 173 -11.23 -0.73 -13.01
CA MET A 173 -10.33 0.15 -13.78
C MET A 173 -8.97 -0.48 -14.07
N LEU A 174 -8.42 -1.26 -13.13
CA LEU A 174 -7.18 -2.00 -13.38
C LEU A 174 -7.37 -3.10 -14.43
N CYS A 175 -8.54 -3.74 -14.47
CA CYS A 175 -8.86 -4.72 -15.53
C CYS A 175 -8.90 -4.05 -16.91
N GLU A 176 -9.50 -2.87 -17.03
CA GLU A 176 -9.51 -2.09 -18.29
C GLU A 176 -8.08 -1.74 -18.71
N GLY A 177 -7.28 -1.18 -17.80
CA GLY A 177 -5.87 -0.86 -18.06
C GLY A 177 -5.01 -2.08 -18.37
N ALA A 178 -5.33 -3.25 -17.79
CA ALA A 178 -4.64 -4.50 -18.11
C ALA A 178 -4.99 -5.03 -19.51
N ALA A 179 -6.24 -4.84 -19.95
CA ALA A 179 -6.66 -5.18 -21.31
C ALA A 179 -5.93 -4.29 -22.34
N ASP A 180 -5.86 -2.99 -22.12
CA ASP A 180 -5.13 -2.04 -22.97
C ASP A 180 -3.63 -2.36 -23.05
N ALA A 181 -3.04 -2.80 -21.95
CA ALA A 181 -1.61 -3.15 -21.88
C ALA A 181 -1.25 -4.43 -22.67
N ALA A 182 -2.22 -5.18 -23.15
CA ALA A 182 -2.03 -6.40 -23.94
C ALA A 182 -2.10 -6.17 -25.46
N LEU A 183 -2.43 -4.94 -25.89
CA LEU A 183 -2.47 -4.52 -27.30
C LEU A 183 -1.07 -4.13 -27.78
#